data_4298ed2aeb68fe8e900caf5074146b5b
#
_entry.id   4298ed2aeb68fe8e900caf5074146b5b
#
_cell.length_a   1.000
_cell.length_b   1.000
_cell.length_c   1.000
_cell.angle_alpha   90.00
_cell.angle_beta   90.00
_cell.angle_gamma   90.00
#
_symmetry.space_group_name_H-M   'P 1'
#
loop_
_entity.id
_entity.type
_entity.pdbx_description
1 polymer ?
#
loop_
_entity_poly.entity_id
_entity_poly.type
_entity_poly.pdbx_seq_one_letter_code
_entity_poly.pdbx_strand_id
1 'polypeptide(L)'
;MDSPVLPTTDRGTHLSLLADEILEEIFLRLPTPEALACASAACATFRRVITDRPFLRRFRKLRPPPLLGLISDRGGAFHPAQAPHPSARLARALLDAADFTYSFVPKPKEGWLSPWHPRDVRDGRVLLDCRVPGRTFRSALAVCDPLSRRYVLLPPVPDDAITAQEGRPAELAPVLAPVGDHEDETSFRVICIAHYRTKVVAFVFSSVTRQWCIAASPSWSSLGTDRPHGLQNCSDSRGCRGMSSFDHVRGCFYSASPWMDKFLVLDTRRMEFSTISDHSGFHELLRRLPGQPLAEHGMHHRTRPGQTRSLPGFVVGREGSLELLSLVGDHSPNGSFCLVYTTQNNSESPKEWRLESVIPLPGQYDYFTVGAAAGFLFLGGTTESQQDCHETEWVDTWDIDYFSVEVRTSELKKICTMTKPCFNHERVHPYFGFPPSLSRPTI
;
A
#
# COMPACT_ATOMS: atom_id res chain seq x y z
N MET A 1 20.46 -6.75 71.19
CA MET A 1 20.72 -5.66 70.24
C MET A 1 19.93 -6.00 68.95
N ASP A 2 18.69 -5.55 68.94
CA ASP A 2 17.78 -5.76 67.79
C ASP A 2 18.01 -4.67 66.76
N SER A 3 18.37 -5.06 65.53
CA SER A 3 18.46 -4.16 64.41
C SER A 3 17.06 -3.92 63.85
N PRO A 4 16.66 -2.68 63.57
CA PRO A 4 15.36 -2.40 63.01
C PRO A 4 15.33 -2.80 61.52
N VAL A 5 14.38 -3.68 61.19
CA VAL A 5 14.02 -4.02 59.81
C VAL A 5 13.29 -2.80 59.20
N LEU A 6 13.91 -2.17 58.21
CA LEU A 6 13.27 -1.11 57.40
C LEU A 6 12.15 -1.73 56.55
N PRO A 7 10.96 -1.15 56.52
CA PRO A 7 9.88 -1.60 55.66
C PRO A 7 10.24 -1.30 54.23
N THR A 8 10.37 -2.36 53.39
CA THR A 8 10.37 -2.25 51.94
C THR A 8 9.05 -1.68 51.46
N THR A 9 9.01 -0.39 51.17
CA THR A 9 7.86 0.28 50.57
C THR A 9 7.70 -0.31 49.15
N ASP A 10 6.66 -1.12 49.05
CA ASP A 10 6.16 -1.66 47.76
C ASP A 10 5.62 -0.50 46.90
N ARG A 11 6.49 0.13 46.13
CA ARG A 11 6.14 1.24 45.22
C ARG A 11 5.34 0.79 43.99
N GLY A 12 5.11 -0.50 43.83
CA GLY A 12 4.40 -1.07 42.67
C GLY A 12 2.87 -1.04 42.78
N THR A 13 2.33 -0.91 44.00
CA THR A 13 0.90 -1.14 44.29
C THR A 13 0.02 0.10 44.08
N HIS A 14 0.58 1.30 44.05
CA HIS A 14 -0.26 2.52 44.02
C HIS A 14 -0.84 2.87 42.65
N LEU A 15 -0.14 2.54 41.54
CA LEU A 15 -0.62 2.86 40.19
C LEU A 15 -1.79 1.97 39.74
N SER A 16 -1.86 0.73 40.21
CA SER A 16 -2.97 -0.20 39.91
C SER A 16 -4.27 0.14 40.64
N LEU A 17 -4.25 1.08 41.59
CA LEU A 17 -5.41 1.59 42.32
C LEU A 17 -6.06 2.81 41.64
N LEU A 18 -5.47 3.34 40.59
CA LEU A 18 -6.04 4.44 39.82
C LEU A 18 -7.27 3.96 39.04
N ALA A 19 -8.24 4.86 38.90
CA ALA A 19 -9.38 4.60 38.02
C ALA A 19 -8.94 4.38 36.58
N ASP A 20 -9.67 3.53 35.84
CA ASP A 20 -9.33 3.14 34.48
C ASP A 20 -9.16 4.35 33.56
N GLU A 21 -10.00 5.37 33.72
CA GLU A 21 -9.95 6.61 32.93
C GLU A 21 -8.62 7.37 33.12
N ILE A 22 -8.06 7.36 34.32
CA ILE A 22 -6.77 8.00 34.60
C ILE A 22 -5.66 7.18 34.00
N LEU A 23 -5.73 5.85 34.09
CA LEU A 23 -4.77 4.95 33.45
C LEU A 23 -4.77 5.11 31.94
N GLU A 24 -5.95 5.21 31.29
CA GLU A 24 -6.07 5.48 29.86
C GLU A 24 -5.34 6.77 29.46
N GLU A 25 -5.59 7.87 30.19
CA GLU A 25 -4.96 9.16 29.89
C GLU A 25 -3.43 9.11 30.05
N ILE A 26 -2.92 8.36 31.04
CA ILE A 26 -1.48 8.12 31.21
C ILE A 26 -0.93 7.33 30.01
N PHE A 27 -1.60 6.24 29.64
CA PHE A 27 -1.14 5.37 28.55
C PHE A 27 -1.22 6.04 27.17
N LEU A 28 -2.20 6.91 26.92
CA LEU A 28 -2.27 7.71 25.69
C LEU A 28 -1.09 8.68 25.53
N ARG A 29 -0.43 9.08 26.62
CA ARG A 29 0.74 9.96 26.63
C ARG A 29 2.06 9.21 26.43
N LEU A 30 2.05 7.88 26.48
CA LEU A 30 3.28 7.11 26.24
C LEU A 30 3.84 7.41 24.82
N PRO A 31 5.16 7.61 24.71
CA PRO A 31 5.76 8.15 23.49
C PRO A 31 5.72 7.16 22.31
N THR A 32 5.76 5.87 22.58
CA THR A 32 5.89 4.85 21.53
C THR A 32 4.97 3.64 21.78
N PRO A 33 4.60 2.90 20.73
CA PRO A 33 3.88 1.62 20.86
C PRO A 33 4.64 0.58 21.70
N GLU A 34 5.97 0.60 21.69
CA GLU A 34 6.80 -0.29 22.50
C GLU A 34 6.65 0.00 23.99
N ALA A 35 6.63 1.29 24.37
CA ALA A 35 6.42 1.69 25.76
C ALA A 35 5.04 1.23 26.23
N LEU A 36 4.02 1.34 25.37
CA LEU A 36 2.68 0.83 25.66
C LEU A 36 2.66 -0.70 25.81
N ALA A 37 3.36 -1.42 24.93
CA ALA A 37 3.50 -2.87 25.04
C ALA A 37 4.19 -3.30 26.33
N CYS A 38 5.26 -2.62 26.72
CA CYS A 38 5.94 -2.85 28.02
C CYS A 38 4.99 -2.57 29.19
N ALA A 39 4.24 -1.47 29.15
CA ALA A 39 3.25 -1.16 30.19
C ALA A 39 2.18 -2.27 30.28
N SER A 40 1.68 -2.78 29.16
CA SER A 40 0.69 -3.86 29.14
C SER A 40 1.22 -5.18 29.73
N ALA A 41 2.52 -5.39 29.72
CA ALA A 41 3.16 -6.56 30.31
C ALA A 41 3.41 -6.44 31.80
N ALA A 42 3.31 -5.24 32.40
CA ALA A 42 3.68 -4.98 33.78
C ALA A 42 2.69 -5.60 34.79
N CYS A 43 1.38 -5.51 34.54
CA CYS A 43 0.37 -6.15 35.39
C CYS A 43 -0.96 -6.41 34.63
N ALA A 44 -1.83 -7.22 35.24
CA ALA A 44 -3.11 -7.60 34.66
C ALA A 44 -4.05 -6.41 34.43
N THR A 45 -4.09 -5.44 35.38
CA THR A 45 -4.91 -4.24 35.27
C THR A 45 -4.49 -3.39 34.07
N PHE A 46 -3.20 -3.13 33.90
CA PHE A 46 -2.66 -2.39 32.76
C PHE A 46 -2.96 -3.10 31.44
N ARG A 47 -2.77 -4.41 31.40
CA ARG A 47 -3.11 -5.21 30.22
C ARG A 47 -4.58 -5.07 29.86
N ARG A 48 -5.50 -5.17 30.83
CA ARG A 48 -6.93 -5.04 30.63
C ARG A 48 -7.29 -3.69 30.01
N VAL A 49 -6.79 -2.60 30.59
CA VAL A 49 -7.05 -1.23 30.09
C VAL A 49 -6.43 -1.03 28.70
N ILE A 50 -5.16 -1.38 28.52
CA ILE A 50 -4.43 -1.14 27.28
C ILE A 50 -4.99 -1.99 26.12
N THR A 51 -5.49 -3.21 26.40
CA THR A 51 -6.05 -4.08 25.35
C THR A 51 -7.54 -3.84 25.11
N ASP A 52 -8.15 -2.88 25.79
CA ASP A 52 -9.54 -2.51 25.53
C ASP A 52 -9.70 -1.90 24.13
N ARG A 53 -10.82 -2.25 23.43
CA ARG A 53 -11.04 -1.81 22.03
C ARG A 53 -11.19 -0.28 21.91
N PRO A 54 -12.01 0.41 22.72
CA PRO A 54 -12.11 1.87 22.75
C PRO A 54 -10.76 2.55 22.94
N PHE A 55 -9.96 2.07 23.90
CA PHE A 55 -8.64 2.61 24.17
C PHE A 55 -7.71 2.46 22.95
N LEU A 56 -7.62 1.26 22.37
CA LEU A 56 -6.76 1.02 21.19
C LEU A 56 -7.18 1.87 19.98
N ARG A 57 -8.48 2.11 19.78
CA ARG A 57 -8.95 3.03 18.72
C ARG A 57 -8.48 4.46 18.96
N ARG A 58 -8.60 4.99 20.19
CA ARG A 58 -8.09 6.32 20.55
C ARG A 58 -6.58 6.40 20.36
N PHE A 59 -5.84 5.40 20.83
CA PHE A 59 -4.39 5.35 20.68
C PHE A 59 -3.94 5.35 19.21
N ARG A 60 -4.57 4.54 18.36
CA ARG A 60 -4.27 4.47 16.93
C ARG A 60 -4.56 5.77 16.16
N LYS A 61 -5.58 6.53 16.58
CA LYS A 61 -5.86 7.86 16.03
C LYS A 61 -4.75 8.86 16.35
N LEU A 62 -4.21 8.79 17.57
CA LEU A 62 -3.14 9.67 18.01
C LEU A 62 -1.76 9.22 17.50
N ARG A 63 -1.59 7.92 17.33
CA ARG A 63 -0.33 7.30 16.93
C ARG A 63 -0.58 6.26 15.84
N PRO A 64 -0.40 6.66 14.57
CA PRO A 64 -0.56 5.73 13.47
C PRO A 64 0.43 4.56 13.60
N PRO A 65 0.06 3.37 13.09
CA PRO A 65 0.94 2.20 13.16
C PRO A 65 2.23 2.46 12.40
N PRO A 66 3.38 2.07 12.97
CA PRO A 66 4.66 2.22 12.30
C PRO A 66 4.77 1.29 11.07
N LEU A 67 5.56 1.72 10.09
CA LEU A 67 5.98 0.88 8.98
C LEU A 67 6.92 -0.21 9.50
N LEU A 68 6.54 -1.49 9.32
CA LEU A 68 7.31 -2.64 9.79
C LEU A 68 8.08 -3.36 8.68
N GLY A 69 7.73 -3.13 7.42
CA GLY A 69 8.41 -3.76 6.30
C GLY A 69 7.56 -3.77 5.04
N LEU A 70 7.95 -4.60 4.10
CA LEU A 70 7.31 -4.74 2.79
C LEU A 70 6.96 -6.20 2.54
N ILE A 71 5.83 -6.43 1.87
CA ILE A 71 5.42 -7.76 1.38
C ILE A 71 5.60 -7.78 -0.13
N SER A 72 6.35 -8.76 -0.64
CA SER A 72 6.54 -8.96 -2.06
C SER A 72 5.30 -9.62 -2.69
N ASP A 73 4.84 -9.15 -3.83
CA ASP A 73 3.75 -9.74 -4.63
C ASP A 73 4.10 -11.18 -5.08
N ARG A 74 5.35 -11.42 -5.49
CA ARG A 74 5.83 -12.74 -5.85
C ARG A 74 6.44 -13.46 -4.66
N GLY A 75 5.94 -14.65 -4.39
CA GLY A 75 6.40 -15.46 -3.26
C GLY A 75 5.82 -15.06 -1.91
N GLY A 76 5.15 -13.92 -1.80
CA GLY A 76 4.45 -13.49 -0.57
C GLY A 76 5.35 -13.18 0.62
N ALA A 77 6.68 -13.17 0.44
CA ALA A 77 7.62 -13.00 1.54
C ALA A 77 7.49 -11.62 2.19
N PHE A 78 7.51 -11.60 3.51
CA PHE A 78 7.64 -10.38 4.30
C PHE A 78 9.12 -10.04 4.47
N HIS A 79 9.49 -8.84 4.07
CA HIS A 79 10.83 -8.27 4.22
C HIS A 79 10.78 -7.24 5.34
N PRO A 80 11.27 -7.58 6.55
CA PRO A 80 11.23 -6.68 7.69
C PRO A 80 12.11 -5.45 7.47
N ALA A 81 11.71 -4.33 8.04
CA ALA A 81 12.56 -3.16 8.13
C ALA A 81 13.86 -3.52 8.85
N GLN A 82 14.99 -3.11 8.27
CA GLN A 82 16.34 -3.43 8.75
C GLN A 82 16.98 -2.21 9.42
N ALA A 83 17.94 -2.44 10.33
CA ALA A 83 18.72 -1.34 10.90
C ALA A 83 19.44 -0.56 9.79
N PRO A 84 19.49 0.78 9.85
CA PRO A 84 19.15 1.66 10.97
C PRO A 84 17.68 2.11 11.04
N HIS A 85 16.73 1.50 10.31
CA HIS A 85 15.33 1.89 10.36
C HIS A 85 14.76 1.81 11.79
N PRO A 86 14.03 2.82 12.29
CA PRO A 86 13.56 2.86 13.69
C PRO A 86 12.66 1.68 14.07
N SER A 87 11.92 1.12 13.11
CA SER A 87 11.05 -0.03 13.35
C SER A 87 11.73 -1.40 13.26
N ALA A 88 13.04 -1.47 13.03
CA ALA A 88 13.73 -2.76 12.77
C ALA A 88 13.49 -3.81 13.87
N ARG A 89 13.46 -3.39 15.14
CA ARG A 89 13.20 -4.28 16.28
C ARG A 89 11.77 -4.83 16.26
N LEU A 90 10.78 -3.96 15.99
CA LEU A 90 9.37 -4.37 15.90
C LEU A 90 9.11 -5.26 14.70
N ALA A 91 9.75 -4.94 13.58
CA ALA A 91 9.66 -5.71 12.34
C ALA A 91 10.17 -7.15 12.54
N ARG A 92 11.26 -7.32 13.31
CA ARG A 92 11.77 -8.65 13.66
C ARG A 92 10.78 -9.40 14.55
N ALA A 93 10.23 -8.75 15.59
CA ALA A 93 9.25 -9.38 16.47
C ALA A 93 7.98 -9.80 15.70
N LEU A 94 7.56 -9.04 14.71
CA LEU A 94 6.45 -9.41 13.83
C LEU A 94 6.80 -10.63 12.97
N LEU A 95 8.00 -10.64 12.35
CA LEU A 95 8.46 -11.76 11.52
C LEU A 95 8.49 -13.07 12.32
N ASP A 96 8.91 -13.02 13.59
CA ASP A 96 8.99 -14.20 14.47
C ASP A 96 7.59 -14.69 14.91
N ALA A 97 6.59 -13.80 14.97
CA ALA A 97 5.25 -14.11 15.47
C ALA A 97 4.24 -14.48 14.36
N ALA A 98 4.35 -13.87 13.18
CA ALA A 98 3.39 -13.98 12.09
C ALA A 98 3.80 -15.04 11.06
N ASP A 99 2.81 -15.59 10.34
CA ASP A 99 3.04 -16.52 9.24
C ASP A 99 2.74 -15.83 7.89
N PHE A 100 3.78 -15.32 7.25
CA PHE A 100 3.71 -14.73 5.91
C PHE A 100 3.92 -15.75 4.77
N THR A 101 3.97 -17.05 5.07
CA THR A 101 3.95 -18.09 4.04
C THR A 101 2.54 -18.41 3.57
N TYR A 102 1.54 -17.93 4.33
CA TYR A 102 0.11 -18.20 4.11
C TYR A 102 -0.24 -19.69 4.07
N SER A 103 0.59 -20.54 4.71
CA SER A 103 0.40 -22.00 4.73
C SER A 103 -0.90 -22.42 5.42
N PHE A 104 -1.41 -21.57 6.31
CA PHE A 104 -2.68 -21.76 7.01
C PHE A 104 -3.92 -21.45 6.13
N VAL A 105 -3.74 -20.83 4.94
CA VAL A 105 -4.84 -20.56 4.01
C VAL A 105 -4.98 -21.71 3.03
N PRO A 106 -6.06 -22.50 3.05
CA PRO A 106 -6.21 -23.66 2.19
C PRO A 106 -6.30 -23.26 0.71
N LYS A 107 -5.71 -24.04 -0.17
CA LYS A 107 -5.86 -23.85 -1.61
C LYS A 107 -7.29 -24.18 -2.04
N PRO A 108 -7.88 -23.42 -2.96
CA PRO A 108 -9.30 -23.54 -3.26
C PRO A 108 -9.72 -24.86 -3.90
N LYS A 109 -8.83 -25.54 -4.61
CA LYS A 109 -9.11 -26.87 -5.24
C LYS A 109 -7.80 -27.63 -5.45
N GLU A 110 -7.90 -28.97 -5.44
CA GLU A 110 -6.81 -29.83 -5.88
C GLU A 110 -6.45 -29.52 -7.34
N GLY A 111 -5.14 -29.51 -7.64
CA GLY A 111 -4.62 -29.19 -8.98
C GLY A 111 -4.31 -27.72 -9.22
N TRP A 112 -4.59 -26.81 -8.28
CA TRP A 112 -4.13 -25.43 -8.36
C TRP A 112 -2.67 -25.36 -7.90
N LEU A 113 -1.77 -25.23 -8.88
CA LEU A 113 -0.31 -25.23 -8.63
C LEU A 113 0.20 -23.85 -8.21
N SER A 114 -0.58 -22.78 -8.47
CA SER A 114 -0.16 -21.42 -8.12
C SER A 114 -0.20 -21.22 -6.60
N PRO A 115 0.84 -20.63 -6.00
CA PRO A 115 0.77 -20.19 -4.60
C PRO A 115 -0.20 -19.03 -4.43
N TRP A 116 -0.54 -18.71 -3.17
CA TRP A 116 -1.21 -17.47 -2.83
C TRP A 116 -0.27 -16.27 -3.07
N HIS A 117 -0.78 -15.23 -3.72
CA HIS A 117 -0.04 -13.99 -3.99
C HIS A 117 -0.72 -12.81 -3.31
N PRO A 118 0.00 -11.99 -2.55
CA PRO A 118 -0.52 -10.73 -2.00
C PRO A 118 -0.95 -9.78 -3.11
N ARG A 119 -2.06 -9.08 -2.90
CA ARG A 119 -2.61 -8.08 -3.83
C ARG A 119 -2.79 -6.72 -3.22
N ASP A 120 -3.12 -6.70 -1.95
CA ASP A 120 -3.23 -5.47 -1.17
C ASP A 120 -3.00 -5.79 0.30
N VAL A 121 -2.52 -4.81 1.05
CA VAL A 121 -2.21 -4.92 2.47
C VAL A 121 -2.78 -3.70 3.18
N ARG A 122 -3.67 -3.94 4.14
CA ARG A 122 -4.30 -2.86 4.89
C ARG A 122 -4.74 -3.30 6.27
N ASP A 123 -4.47 -2.48 7.27
CA ASP A 123 -4.92 -2.68 8.65
C ASP A 123 -4.56 -4.06 9.24
N GLY A 124 -3.34 -4.56 8.92
CA GLY A 124 -2.87 -5.89 9.34
C GLY A 124 -3.43 -7.06 8.53
N ARG A 125 -4.31 -6.80 7.56
CA ARG A 125 -4.88 -7.79 6.65
C ARG A 125 -4.08 -7.86 5.37
N VAL A 126 -4.02 -9.05 4.79
CA VAL A 126 -3.46 -9.30 3.46
C VAL A 126 -4.55 -9.87 2.58
N LEU A 127 -4.82 -9.22 1.47
CA LEU A 127 -5.66 -9.75 0.40
C LEU A 127 -4.79 -10.63 -0.50
N LEU A 128 -5.20 -11.85 -0.66
CA LEU A 128 -4.49 -12.86 -1.45
C LEU A 128 -5.29 -13.21 -2.70
N ASP A 129 -4.59 -13.45 -3.81
CA ASP A 129 -5.16 -14.13 -4.97
C ASP A 129 -4.41 -15.43 -5.27
N CYS A 130 -5.16 -16.41 -5.76
CA CYS A 130 -4.60 -17.63 -6.31
C CYS A 130 -5.18 -17.83 -7.71
N ARG A 131 -4.34 -17.77 -8.73
CA ARG A 131 -4.77 -17.81 -10.13
C ARG A 131 -4.78 -19.22 -10.67
N VAL A 132 -5.77 -19.51 -11.51
CA VAL A 132 -5.79 -20.74 -12.31
C VAL A 132 -4.90 -20.55 -13.53
N PRO A 133 -3.89 -21.41 -13.74
CA PRO A 133 -3.08 -21.35 -14.96
C PRO A 133 -3.96 -21.39 -16.21
N GLY A 134 -3.70 -20.50 -17.18
CA GLY A 134 -4.44 -20.42 -18.44
C GLY A 134 -5.82 -19.76 -18.37
N ARG A 135 -6.23 -19.23 -17.22
CA ARG A 135 -7.49 -18.48 -17.05
C ARG A 135 -7.25 -17.17 -16.33
N THR A 136 -7.13 -16.10 -17.10
CA THR A 136 -6.79 -14.74 -16.61
C THR A 136 -7.80 -14.15 -15.61
N PHE A 137 -9.05 -14.65 -15.60
CA PHE A 137 -10.15 -14.06 -14.83
C PHE A 137 -10.72 -14.96 -13.73
N ARG A 138 -10.24 -16.19 -13.59
CA ARG A 138 -10.60 -17.07 -12.47
C ARG A 138 -9.47 -17.06 -11.45
N SER A 139 -9.56 -16.17 -10.49
CA SER A 139 -8.74 -16.21 -9.29
C SER A 139 -9.64 -16.51 -8.09
N ALA A 140 -9.16 -17.34 -7.19
CA ALA A 140 -9.72 -17.40 -5.86
C ALA A 140 -9.11 -16.26 -5.05
N LEU A 141 -9.93 -15.64 -4.22
CA LEU A 141 -9.53 -14.57 -3.31
C LEU A 141 -9.66 -15.04 -1.88
N ALA A 142 -8.73 -14.59 -1.04
CA ALA A 142 -8.79 -14.74 0.40
C ALA A 142 -8.35 -13.46 1.09
N VAL A 143 -8.93 -13.15 2.24
CA VAL A 143 -8.40 -12.14 3.16
C VAL A 143 -7.87 -12.88 4.37
N CYS A 144 -6.65 -12.59 4.78
CA CYS A 144 -6.04 -13.22 5.93
C CYS A 144 -5.35 -12.20 6.86
N ASP A 145 -5.18 -12.62 8.10
CA ASP A 145 -4.39 -11.96 9.12
C ASP A 145 -3.20 -12.88 9.45
N PRO A 146 -1.99 -12.57 8.96
CA PRO A 146 -0.81 -13.41 9.17
C PRO A 146 -0.41 -13.58 10.63
N LEU A 147 -0.66 -12.56 11.47
CA LEU A 147 -0.31 -12.58 12.88
C LEU A 147 -1.21 -13.53 13.67
N SER A 148 -2.51 -13.49 13.44
CA SER A 148 -3.47 -14.37 14.12
C SER A 148 -3.71 -15.69 13.41
N ARG A 149 -3.16 -15.88 12.19
CA ARG A 149 -3.34 -17.04 11.30
C ARG A 149 -4.82 -17.32 11.02
N ARG A 150 -5.62 -16.27 10.89
CA ARG A 150 -7.02 -16.34 10.52
C ARG A 150 -7.19 -15.99 9.06
N TYR A 151 -8.24 -16.53 8.43
CA TYR A 151 -8.54 -16.23 7.03
C TYR A 151 -10.04 -16.35 6.75
N VAL A 152 -10.45 -15.70 5.66
CA VAL A 152 -11.77 -15.86 5.03
C VAL A 152 -11.54 -16.10 3.55
N LEU A 153 -12.00 -17.24 3.04
CA LEU A 153 -12.07 -17.46 1.59
C LEU A 153 -13.27 -16.70 1.04
N LEU A 154 -13.05 -15.93 -0.01
CA LEU A 154 -14.12 -15.19 -0.67
C LEU A 154 -14.79 -16.10 -1.71
N PRO A 155 -16.12 -16.05 -1.84
CA PRO A 155 -16.78 -16.66 -2.99
C PRO A 155 -16.27 -15.97 -4.27
N PRO A 156 -16.20 -16.69 -5.40
CA PRO A 156 -15.84 -16.06 -6.66
C PRO A 156 -16.83 -14.94 -6.99
N VAL A 157 -16.36 -13.89 -7.68
CA VAL A 157 -17.28 -12.92 -8.29
C VAL A 157 -18.18 -13.71 -9.26
N PRO A 158 -19.52 -13.60 -9.19
CA PRO A 158 -20.40 -14.38 -10.02
C PRO A 158 -20.12 -14.19 -11.51
N ASP A 159 -19.93 -15.31 -12.23
CA ASP A 159 -19.57 -15.29 -13.66
C ASP A 159 -20.66 -14.60 -14.51
N ASP A 160 -21.93 -14.78 -14.15
CA ASP A 160 -23.07 -14.08 -14.76
C ASP A 160 -23.02 -12.57 -14.54
N ALA A 161 -22.68 -12.12 -13.35
CA ALA A 161 -22.52 -10.69 -13.07
C ALA A 161 -21.36 -10.07 -13.87
N ILE A 162 -20.27 -10.82 -14.07
CA ILE A 162 -19.13 -10.37 -14.88
C ILE A 162 -19.51 -10.32 -16.37
N THR A 163 -20.11 -11.40 -16.88
CA THR A 163 -20.42 -11.55 -18.33
C THR A 163 -21.58 -10.67 -18.77
N ALA A 164 -22.56 -10.44 -17.88
CA ALA A 164 -23.67 -9.52 -18.15
C ALA A 164 -23.25 -8.09 -18.41
N GLN A 165 -22.01 -7.70 -18.06
CA GLN A 165 -21.54 -6.34 -18.28
C GLN A 165 -21.12 -6.07 -19.75
N GLU A 166 -20.20 -6.83 -20.30
CA GLU A 166 -19.72 -6.74 -21.70
C GLU A 166 -18.84 -7.93 -22.04
N GLY A 167 -19.10 -9.07 -21.41
CA GLY A 167 -18.23 -10.23 -21.50
C GLY A 167 -17.08 -10.18 -20.49
N ARG A 168 -15.85 -10.47 -20.90
CA ARG A 168 -14.70 -10.51 -19.99
C ARG A 168 -14.05 -9.14 -19.85
N PRO A 169 -13.71 -8.68 -18.63
CA PRO A 169 -12.95 -7.46 -18.44
C PRO A 169 -11.52 -7.64 -18.93
N ALA A 170 -10.89 -6.56 -19.36
CA ALA A 170 -9.48 -6.55 -19.72
C ALA A 170 -8.57 -6.67 -18.50
N GLU A 171 -9.00 -6.11 -17.38
CA GLU A 171 -8.29 -6.17 -16.09
C GLU A 171 -9.29 -6.32 -14.95
N LEU A 172 -8.91 -7.09 -13.93
CA LEU A 172 -9.63 -7.21 -12.66
C LEU A 172 -8.64 -6.97 -11.52
N ALA A 173 -8.81 -5.87 -10.82
CA ALA A 173 -7.92 -5.44 -9.76
C ALA A 173 -8.63 -5.45 -8.39
N PRO A 174 -8.39 -6.46 -7.55
CA PRO A 174 -8.94 -6.51 -6.21
C PRO A 174 -8.12 -5.67 -5.24
N VAL A 175 -8.81 -4.90 -4.38
CA VAL A 175 -8.21 -4.07 -3.32
C VAL A 175 -9.03 -4.20 -2.03
N LEU A 176 -8.37 -4.01 -0.88
CA LEU A 176 -9.02 -3.93 0.42
C LEU A 176 -9.61 -2.52 0.61
N ALA A 177 -10.91 -2.44 0.84
CA ALA A 177 -11.51 -1.17 1.23
C ALA A 177 -11.07 -0.77 2.65
N PRO A 178 -10.92 0.52 2.94
CA PRO A 178 -10.68 0.99 4.30
C PRO A 178 -11.86 0.64 5.20
N VAL A 179 -11.58 0.35 6.46
CA VAL A 179 -12.62 0.17 7.49
C VAL A 179 -13.23 1.53 7.80
N GLY A 180 -14.55 1.63 7.78
CA GLY A 180 -15.26 2.84 8.18
C GLY A 180 -15.14 3.10 9.68
N ASP A 181 -15.23 4.37 10.10
CA ASP A 181 -15.10 4.77 11.53
C ASP A 181 -16.13 4.10 12.45
N HIS A 182 -17.25 3.62 11.92
CA HIS A 182 -18.36 3.01 12.65
C HIS A 182 -18.52 1.49 12.38
N GLU A 183 -17.65 0.91 11.53
CA GLU A 183 -17.69 -0.52 11.23
C GLU A 183 -16.99 -1.33 12.33
N ASP A 184 -17.43 -2.59 12.51
CA ASP A 184 -16.73 -3.53 13.40
C ASP A 184 -15.29 -3.72 12.87
N GLU A 185 -14.30 -3.65 13.77
CA GLU A 185 -12.90 -3.81 13.43
C GLU A 185 -12.56 -5.17 12.78
N THR A 186 -13.43 -6.17 12.95
CA THR A 186 -13.30 -7.48 12.31
C THR A 186 -14.01 -7.56 10.96
N SER A 187 -14.85 -6.60 10.61
CA SER A 187 -15.48 -6.52 9.31
C SER A 187 -14.50 -5.98 8.25
N PHE A 188 -14.68 -6.39 7.01
CA PHE A 188 -13.92 -5.87 5.89
C PHE A 188 -14.74 -5.91 4.60
N ARG A 189 -14.30 -5.10 3.64
CA ARG A 189 -14.82 -5.09 2.27
C ARG A 189 -13.67 -5.27 1.28
N VAL A 190 -13.94 -6.00 0.21
CA VAL A 190 -13.03 -6.12 -0.93
C VAL A 190 -13.71 -5.51 -2.14
N ILE A 191 -13.02 -4.62 -2.83
CA ILE A 191 -13.50 -4.00 -4.06
C ILE A 191 -12.71 -4.60 -5.21
N CYS A 192 -13.39 -5.24 -6.17
CA CYS A 192 -12.80 -5.64 -7.43
C CYS A 192 -13.15 -4.63 -8.50
N ILE A 193 -12.16 -3.88 -8.97
CA ILE A 193 -12.31 -2.90 -10.05
C ILE A 193 -12.07 -3.62 -11.37
N ALA A 194 -13.10 -3.70 -12.19
CA ALA A 194 -13.08 -4.37 -13.47
C ALA A 194 -13.10 -3.36 -14.63
N HIS A 195 -12.08 -3.37 -15.47
CA HIS A 195 -11.96 -2.52 -16.63
C HIS A 195 -12.54 -3.23 -17.86
N TYR A 196 -13.66 -2.76 -18.35
CA TYR A 196 -14.29 -3.24 -19.58
C TYR A 196 -13.97 -2.32 -20.75
N ARG A 197 -14.42 -2.71 -21.92
CA ARG A 197 -14.19 -1.96 -23.15
C ARG A 197 -14.84 -0.56 -23.14
N THR A 198 -16.04 -0.40 -22.62
CA THR A 198 -16.79 0.87 -22.64
C THR A 198 -17.02 1.45 -21.26
N LYS A 199 -16.70 0.72 -20.18
CA LYS A 199 -16.98 1.13 -18.81
C LYS A 199 -16.01 0.54 -17.80
N VAL A 200 -16.05 1.08 -16.60
CA VAL A 200 -15.42 0.52 -15.40
C VAL A 200 -16.52 0.06 -14.42
N VAL A 201 -16.30 -1.06 -13.73
CA VAL A 201 -17.27 -1.61 -12.78
C VAL A 201 -16.58 -1.88 -11.46
N ALA A 202 -17.21 -1.47 -10.36
CA ALA A 202 -16.81 -1.84 -9.00
C ALA A 202 -17.73 -2.95 -8.47
N PHE A 203 -17.17 -4.15 -8.28
CA PHE A 203 -17.80 -5.24 -7.53
C PHE A 203 -17.34 -5.13 -6.08
N VAL A 204 -18.26 -5.15 -5.12
CA VAL A 204 -17.94 -5.05 -3.69
C VAL A 204 -18.39 -6.31 -2.98
N PHE A 205 -17.45 -6.92 -2.28
CA PHE A 205 -17.71 -7.99 -1.31
C PHE A 205 -17.77 -7.41 0.09
N SER A 206 -18.76 -7.84 0.86
CA SER A 206 -18.86 -7.54 2.30
C SER A 206 -18.68 -8.81 3.12
N SER A 207 -17.77 -8.78 4.10
CA SER A 207 -17.58 -9.90 5.03
C SER A 207 -18.79 -10.14 5.94
N VAL A 208 -19.63 -9.11 6.14
CA VAL A 208 -20.86 -9.19 6.94
C VAL A 208 -21.94 -9.99 6.21
N THR A 209 -22.22 -9.62 4.96
CA THR A 209 -23.24 -10.31 4.14
C THR A 209 -22.70 -11.54 3.42
N ARG A 210 -21.39 -11.65 3.27
CA ARG A 210 -20.67 -12.68 2.50
C ARG A 210 -21.11 -12.76 1.02
N GLN A 211 -21.51 -11.62 0.47
CA GLN A 211 -22.01 -11.54 -0.91
C GLN A 211 -21.29 -10.42 -1.69
N TRP A 212 -21.23 -10.62 -3.01
CA TRP A 212 -20.81 -9.61 -3.96
C TRP A 212 -22.02 -8.80 -4.45
N CYS A 213 -21.83 -7.50 -4.62
CA CYS A 213 -22.77 -6.62 -5.30
C CYS A 213 -22.03 -5.71 -6.28
N ILE A 214 -22.73 -5.22 -7.30
CA ILE A 214 -22.25 -4.16 -8.18
C ILE A 214 -22.58 -2.84 -7.49
N ALA A 215 -21.55 -2.07 -7.18
CA ALA A 215 -21.73 -0.78 -6.50
C ALA A 215 -21.69 0.41 -7.47
N ALA A 216 -20.91 0.32 -8.56
CA ALA A 216 -20.80 1.37 -9.57
C ALA A 216 -20.47 0.77 -10.95
N SER A 217 -20.98 1.40 -12.02
CA SER A 217 -20.75 0.93 -13.40
C SER A 217 -20.83 2.08 -14.42
N PRO A 218 -20.03 3.17 -14.27
CA PRO A 218 -20.03 4.27 -15.23
C PRO A 218 -19.34 3.91 -16.53
N SER A 219 -19.77 4.54 -17.65
CA SER A 219 -19.06 4.45 -18.92
C SER A 219 -17.82 5.35 -18.94
N TRP A 220 -16.82 5.00 -19.75
CA TRP A 220 -15.66 5.87 -19.91
C TRP A 220 -16.01 7.26 -20.43
N SER A 221 -16.98 7.35 -21.34
CA SER A 221 -17.47 8.63 -21.85
C SER A 221 -18.12 9.50 -20.77
N SER A 222 -18.86 8.90 -19.81
CA SER A 222 -19.43 9.67 -18.69
C SER A 222 -18.35 10.19 -17.72
N LEU A 223 -17.20 9.56 -17.69
CA LEU A 223 -16.02 10.00 -16.91
C LEU A 223 -15.17 11.01 -17.69
N GLY A 224 -15.61 11.42 -18.88
CA GLY A 224 -14.89 12.38 -19.73
C GLY A 224 -13.52 11.87 -20.19
N THR A 225 -13.38 10.57 -20.36
CA THR A 225 -12.15 9.93 -20.85
C THR A 225 -12.50 8.97 -21.99
N ASP A 226 -11.57 8.86 -22.92
CA ASP A 226 -11.65 7.86 -23.95
C ASP A 226 -11.21 6.49 -23.41
N ARG A 227 -11.58 5.45 -24.14
CA ARG A 227 -11.16 4.10 -23.82
C ARG A 227 -9.65 4.02 -23.63
N PRO A 228 -9.15 3.35 -22.59
CA PRO A 228 -7.72 3.09 -22.43
C PRO A 228 -7.16 2.31 -23.65
N HIS A 229 -6.34 2.96 -24.47
CA HIS A 229 -5.86 2.40 -25.74
C HIS A 229 -5.01 1.13 -25.62
N GLY A 230 -4.44 0.88 -24.44
CA GLY A 230 -3.57 -0.29 -24.20
C GLY A 230 -4.30 -1.60 -23.86
N LEU A 231 -5.59 -1.56 -23.57
CA LEU A 231 -6.36 -2.75 -23.18
C LEU A 231 -6.70 -3.68 -24.37
N GLN A 232 -6.42 -3.27 -25.62
CA GLN A 232 -6.75 -4.07 -26.81
C GLN A 232 -5.82 -5.27 -27.02
N ASN A 233 -4.58 -5.21 -26.58
CA ASN A 233 -3.53 -6.18 -26.91
C ASN A 233 -3.12 -7.08 -25.73
N CYS A 234 -3.86 -7.05 -24.62
CA CYS A 234 -3.58 -7.90 -23.46
C CYS A 234 -4.05 -9.35 -23.62
N SER A 235 -4.18 -9.85 -24.85
CA SER A 235 -4.45 -11.28 -25.10
C SER A 235 -3.24 -12.19 -24.80
N ASP A 236 -2.05 -11.61 -24.69
CA ASP A 236 -0.86 -12.39 -24.38
C ASP A 236 -0.71 -12.64 -22.88
N SER A 237 -0.80 -13.90 -22.56
CA SER A 237 -0.80 -14.51 -21.22
C SER A 237 0.44 -14.23 -20.34
N ARG A 238 1.38 -13.39 -20.77
CA ARG A 238 2.63 -13.14 -20.06
C ARG A 238 2.86 -11.71 -19.54
N GLY A 239 2.08 -10.70 -19.95
CA GLY A 239 2.45 -9.28 -19.78
C GLY A 239 1.53 -8.40 -18.93
N CYS A 240 0.24 -8.65 -18.92
CA CYS A 240 -0.72 -7.74 -18.28
C CYS A 240 -1.06 -8.17 -16.84
N ARG A 241 -0.06 -8.25 -15.98
CA ARG A 241 -0.29 -8.37 -14.55
C ARG A 241 -0.58 -6.98 -14.00
N GLY A 242 -1.89 -6.71 -13.76
CA GLY A 242 -2.39 -5.59 -12.95
C GLY A 242 -1.51 -4.35 -12.99
N MET A 243 -1.54 -3.59 -14.09
CA MET A 243 -0.69 -2.40 -14.24
C MET A 243 -1.27 -1.20 -13.48
N SER A 244 -2.51 -1.30 -12.99
CA SER A 244 -3.11 -0.25 -12.17
C SER A 244 -2.61 -0.36 -10.74
N SER A 245 -1.93 0.67 -10.26
CA SER A 245 -1.65 0.87 -8.84
C SER A 245 -2.79 1.69 -8.24
N PHE A 246 -3.15 1.39 -7.00
CA PHE A 246 -4.18 2.11 -6.28
C PHE A 246 -3.60 2.66 -4.99
N ASP A 247 -3.44 3.99 -4.93
CA ASP A 247 -3.10 4.68 -3.70
C ASP A 247 -4.39 5.06 -2.98
N HIS A 248 -4.47 4.78 -1.69
CA HIS A 248 -5.63 5.13 -0.89
C HIS A 248 -5.37 6.40 -0.09
N VAL A 249 -6.14 7.45 -0.40
CA VAL A 249 -6.07 8.75 0.26
C VAL A 249 -7.47 9.24 0.61
N ARG A 250 -7.72 9.54 1.88
CA ARG A 250 -8.97 10.16 2.38
C ARG A 250 -10.27 9.43 1.97
N GLY A 251 -10.26 8.13 1.95
CA GLY A 251 -11.43 7.34 1.56
C GLY A 251 -11.61 7.20 0.05
N CYS A 252 -10.65 7.66 -0.75
CA CYS A 252 -10.64 7.50 -2.19
C CYS A 252 -9.47 6.64 -2.63
N PHE A 253 -9.69 5.78 -3.61
CA PHE A 253 -8.63 5.11 -4.35
C PHE A 253 -8.28 5.92 -5.59
N TYR A 254 -7.00 6.19 -5.75
CA TYR A 254 -6.42 6.85 -6.91
C TYR A 254 -5.65 5.83 -7.73
N SER A 255 -6.02 5.67 -8.99
CA SER A 255 -5.32 4.75 -9.89
C SER A 255 -4.58 5.55 -10.95
N ALA A 256 -3.27 5.38 -10.95
CA ALA A 256 -2.44 5.76 -12.07
C ALA A 256 -2.34 4.57 -13.04
N SER A 257 -2.80 4.75 -14.25
CA SER A 257 -2.67 3.74 -15.31
C SER A 257 -1.79 4.29 -16.44
N PRO A 258 -0.79 3.55 -16.91
CA PRO A 258 0.03 4.01 -18.03
C PRO A 258 -0.75 4.17 -19.34
N TRP A 259 -1.98 3.70 -19.37
CA TRP A 259 -2.87 3.71 -20.54
C TRP A 259 -3.91 4.84 -20.53
N MET A 260 -3.96 5.62 -19.44
CA MET A 260 -4.94 6.69 -19.28
C MET A 260 -4.22 8.04 -19.14
N ASP A 261 -4.76 9.06 -19.82
CA ASP A 261 -4.29 10.45 -19.69
C ASP A 261 -4.84 11.13 -18.43
N LYS A 262 -5.64 10.41 -17.66
CA LYS A 262 -6.28 10.88 -16.43
C LYS A 262 -6.13 9.83 -15.35
N PHE A 263 -6.07 10.27 -14.11
CA PHE A 263 -6.17 9.39 -12.95
C PHE A 263 -7.62 9.01 -12.71
N LEU A 264 -7.86 7.71 -12.53
CA LEU A 264 -9.17 7.22 -12.10
C LEU A 264 -9.27 7.31 -10.59
N VAL A 265 -10.37 7.85 -10.09
CA VAL A 265 -10.64 8.00 -8.66
C VAL A 265 -11.92 7.26 -8.31
N LEU A 266 -11.87 6.44 -7.25
CA LEU A 266 -13.03 5.80 -6.67
C LEU A 266 -13.24 6.31 -5.23
N ASP A 267 -14.29 7.06 -5.00
CA ASP A 267 -14.75 7.40 -3.63
C ASP A 267 -15.38 6.14 -3.01
N THR A 268 -14.77 5.59 -1.95
CA THR A 268 -15.22 4.35 -1.31
C THR A 268 -16.40 4.54 -0.38
N ARG A 269 -16.75 5.78 -0.02
CA ARG A 269 -17.93 6.09 0.80
C ARG A 269 -19.19 6.19 -0.05
N ARG A 270 -19.08 6.87 -1.20
CA ARG A 270 -20.18 7.05 -2.14
C ARG A 270 -20.26 5.96 -3.19
N MET A 271 -19.18 5.19 -3.37
CA MET A 271 -18.98 4.24 -4.46
C MET A 271 -19.17 4.90 -5.84
N GLU A 272 -18.57 6.07 -6.01
CA GLU A 272 -18.64 6.86 -7.24
C GLU A 272 -17.25 6.96 -7.88
N PHE A 273 -17.21 6.76 -9.20
CA PHE A 273 -16.02 6.99 -9.98
C PHE A 273 -15.98 8.42 -10.50
N SER A 274 -14.80 8.98 -10.53
CA SER A 274 -14.47 10.26 -11.19
C SER A 274 -13.08 10.18 -11.80
N THR A 275 -12.70 11.23 -12.53
CA THR A 275 -11.36 11.35 -13.10
C THR A 275 -10.74 12.68 -12.71
N ILE A 276 -9.43 12.69 -12.55
CA ILE A 276 -8.61 13.89 -12.36
C ILE A 276 -7.68 14.00 -13.57
N SER A 277 -7.70 15.15 -14.22
CA SER A 277 -6.79 15.41 -15.34
C SER A 277 -5.37 15.59 -14.83
N ASP A 278 -4.42 14.91 -15.47
CA ASP A 278 -3.03 14.91 -15.10
C ASP A 278 -2.26 16.14 -15.63
N HIS A 279 -2.62 16.76 -16.75
CA HIS A 279 -1.52 16.95 -17.68
C HIS A 279 -1.19 18.33 -18.20
N SER A 280 -1.99 19.33 -18.13
CA SER A 280 -1.55 20.61 -18.74
C SER A 280 -0.54 21.37 -17.87
N GLY A 281 -0.66 21.25 -16.57
CA GLY A 281 0.22 21.95 -15.61
C GLY A 281 1.50 21.17 -15.26
N PHE A 282 1.43 19.85 -15.10
CA PHE A 282 2.55 19.04 -14.58
C PHE A 282 3.74 18.97 -15.56
N HIS A 283 3.48 18.71 -16.85
CA HIS A 283 4.53 18.72 -17.87
C HIS A 283 5.15 20.10 -18.06
N GLU A 284 4.34 21.15 -17.99
CA GLU A 284 4.86 22.52 -18.04
C GLU A 284 5.67 22.88 -16.79
N LEU A 285 5.26 22.38 -15.61
CA LEU A 285 6.04 22.54 -14.39
C LEU A 285 7.38 21.82 -14.48
N LEU A 286 7.41 20.60 -15.00
CA LEU A 286 8.67 19.85 -15.19
C LEU A 286 9.62 20.55 -16.17
N ARG A 287 9.10 21.19 -17.23
CA ARG A 287 9.90 21.99 -18.17
C ARG A 287 10.54 23.21 -17.55
N ARG A 288 9.97 23.74 -16.48
CA ARG A 288 10.49 24.92 -15.77
C ARG A 288 11.54 24.61 -14.71
N LEU A 289 11.80 23.33 -14.42
CA LEU A 289 12.83 22.96 -13.45
C LEU A 289 14.23 23.28 -14.01
N PRO A 290 15.05 24.07 -13.32
CA PRO A 290 16.39 24.41 -13.79
C PRO A 290 17.30 23.16 -13.79
N GLY A 291 18.05 22.96 -14.86
CA GLY A 291 19.11 21.96 -14.97
C GLY A 291 18.68 20.58 -15.52
N GLN A 292 17.44 20.41 -15.95
CA GLN A 292 17.03 19.19 -16.66
C GLN A 292 17.23 19.36 -18.17
N PRO A 293 17.98 18.48 -18.84
CA PRO A 293 17.93 18.41 -20.31
C PRO A 293 16.53 17.98 -20.70
N LEU A 294 15.82 18.86 -21.37
CA LEU A 294 14.51 18.59 -21.95
C LEU A 294 14.61 17.36 -22.85
N ALA A 295 14.06 16.24 -22.42
CA ALA A 295 13.66 15.20 -23.34
C ALA A 295 12.53 15.78 -24.20
N GLU A 296 12.85 16.28 -25.37
CA GLU A 296 11.92 16.83 -26.40
C GLU A 296 10.98 15.78 -26.98
N HIS A 297 10.76 14.68 -26.31
CA HIS A 297 9.92 13.62 -26.82
C HIS A 297 8.62 13.57 -26.03
N GLY A 298 7.58 13.94 -26.71
CA GLY A 298 6.20 13.89 -26.19
C GLY A 298 5.90 12.49 -25.62
N MET A 299 4.89 12.43 -24.76
CA MET A 299 4.39 11.25 -24.03
C MET A 299 4.01 10.03 -24.88
N HIS A 300 4.32 10.02 -26.16
CA HIS A 300 4.32 8.82 -27.00
C HIS A 300 5.60 8.00 -26.82
N HIS A 301 6.18 7.99 -25.62
CA HIS A 301 7.26 7.07 -25.36
C HIS A 301 6.74 5.63 -25.48
N ARG A 302 7.02 5.05 -26.63
CA ARG A 302 7.26 3.61 -26.69
C ARG A 302 8.34 3.33 -25.63
N THR A 303 7.89 2.98 -24.43
CA THR A 303 8.79 2.41 -23.43
C THR A 303 9.51 1.27 -24.10
N ARG A 304 10.83 1.36 -24.20
CA ARG A 304 11.65 0.22 -24.60
C ARG A 304 11.27 -0.94 -23.68
N PRO A 305 11.18 -2.18 -24.18
CA PRO A 305 10.95 -3.33 -23.33
C PRO A 305 11.99 -3.29 -22.20
N GLY A 306 11.57 -3.13 -20.94
CA GLY A 306 12.45 -3.05 -19.77
C GLY A 306 12.44 -1.71 -19.01
N GLN A 307 12.00 -0.58 -19.57
CA GLN A 307 11.89 0.67 -18.83
C GLN A 307 10.60 0.75 -18.03
N THR A 308 10.74 0.76 -16.70
CA THR A 308 9.64 1.01 -15.75
C THR A 308 9.24 2.47 -15.83
N ARG A 309 8.02 2.75 -16.25
CA ARG A 309 7.44 4.07 -16.10
C ARG A 309 7.19 4.30 -14.61
N SER A 310 7.90 5.24 -14.00
CA SER A 310 7.61 5.66 -12.64
C SER A 310 6.24 6.32 -12.59
N LEU A 311 5.27 5.66 -11.95
CA LEU A 311 3.95 6.22 -11.72
C LEU A 311 4.01 7.17 -10.52
N PRO A 312 3.32 8.32 -10.57
CA PRO A 312 3.25 9.20 -9.42
C PRO A 312 2.49 8.56 -8.26
N GLY A 313 2.79 8.97 -7.02
CA GLY A 313 2.10 8.55 -5.82
C GLY A 313 1.19 9.64 -5.26
N PHE A 314 -0.01 9.27 -4.83
CA PHE A 314 -0.96 10.16 -4.18
C PHE A 314 -0.85 10.06 -2.66
N VAL A 315 -0.72 11.21 -1.99
CA VAL A 315 -0.56 11.29 -0.55
C VAL A 315 -1.37 12.43 0.07
N VAL A 316 -1.47 12.43 1.38
CA VAL A 316 -1.99 13.57 2.15
C VAL A 316 -0.84 14.46 2.58
N GLY A 317 -0.84 15.70 2.14
CA GLY A 317 0.15 16.69 2.50
C GLY A 317 -0.01 17.27 3.90
N ARG A 318 0.85 18.25 4.23
CA ARG A 318 0.98 18.84 5.58
C ARG A 318 -0.31 19.46 6.09
N GLU A 319 -1.05 20.16 5.24
CA GLU A 319 -2.31 20.83 5.59
C GLU A 319 -3.55 19.96 5.28
N GLY A 320 -3.30 18.68 5.05
CA GLY A 320 -4.34 17.78 4.61
C GLY A 320 -4.74 17.98 3.13
N SER A 321 -3.98 18.71 2.32
CA SER A 321 -4.15 18.80 0.87
C SER A 321 -3.90 17.45 0.20
N LEU A 322 -4.47 17.25 -0.98
CA LEU A 322 -4.10 16.14 -1.85
C LEU A 322 -2.80 16.51 -2.56
N GLU A 323 -1.78 15.74 -2.36
CA GLU A 323 -0.47 15.95 -3.00
C GLU A 323 -0.15 14.80 -3.95
N LEU A 324 0.49 15.14 -5.05
CA LEU A 324 1.03 14.24 -6.04
C LEU A 324 2.55 14.30 -5.98
N LEU A 325 3.17 13.15 -5.75
CA LEU A 325 4.62 13.01 -5.75
C LEU A 325 5.07 12.29 -7.02
N SER A 326 5.94 12.93 -7.76
CA SER A 326 6.49 12.38 -9.00
C SER A 326 8.00 12.26 -8.91
N LEU A 327 8.51 11.12 -9.29
CA LEU A 327 9.94 10.89 -9.45
C LEU A 327 10.36 11.41 -10.82
N VAL A 328 11.31 12.32 -10.81
CA VAL A 328 11.89 12.92 -12.03
C VAL A 328 13.40 12.71 -12.00
N GLY A 329 13.95 12.24 -13.08
CA GLY A 329 15.38 11.99 -13.16
C GLY A 329 15.82 11.41 -14.47
N ASP A 330 17.13 11.28 -14.59
CA ASP A 330 17.81 10.72 -15.74
C ASP A 330 18.44 9.37 -15.35
N HIS A 331 18.05 8.32 -16.04
CA HIS A 331 18.60 6.96 -15.88
C HIS A 331 19.96 6.77 -16.54
N SER A 332 20.67 7.85 -16.85
CA SER A 332 22.07 7.78 -17.34
C SER A 332 23.03 7.41 -16.19
N PRO A 333 24.23 6.89 -16.46
CA PRO A 333 25.19 6.47 -15.43
C PRO A 333 25.59 7.52 -14.41
N ASN A 334 25.40 8.82 -14.73
CA ASN A 334 25.63 9.96 -13.84
C ASN A 334 24.36 10.80 -13.64
N GLY A 335 23.19 10.21 -13.90
CA GLY A 335 21.91 10.88 -13.78
C GLY A 335 21.57 11.21 -12.34
N SER A 336 20.80 12.28 -12.14
CA SER A 336 20.30 12.70 -10.86
C SER A 336 18.79 12.54 -10.81
N PHE A 337 18.26 12.15 -9.65
CA PHE A 337 16.84 12.02 -9.39
C PHE A 337 16.38 13.05 -8.37
N CYS A 338 15.16 13.52 -8.54
CA CYS A 338 14.48 14.33 -7.56
C CYS A 338 13.01 13.94 -7.43
N LEU A 339 12.43 14.24 -6.28
CA LEU A 339 11.00 14.13 -6.05
C LEU A 339 10.37 15.52 -6.21
N VAL A 340 9.33 15.58 -7.02
CA VAL A 340 8.55 16.78 -7.28
C VAL A 340 7.22 16.66 -6.58
N TYR A 341 6.95 17.59 -5.67
CA TYR A 341 5.70 17.70 -4.93
C TYR A 341 4.80 18.73 -5.59
N THR A 342 3.59 18.30 -5.93
CA THR A 342 2.56 19.20 -6.43
C THR A 342 1.29 19.07 -5.60
N THR A 343 0.65 20.20 -5.32
CA THR A 343 -0.63 20.25 -4.61
C THR A 343 -1.75 20.67 -5.55
N GLN A 344 -2.95 20.18 -5.29
CA GLN A 344 -4.14 20.59 -5.98
C GLN A 344 -4.78 21.78 -5.27
N ASN A 345 -4.98 22.88 -5.98
CA ASN A 345 -5.64 24.07 -5.43
C ASN A 345 -7.13 23.78 -5.16
N ASN A 346 -7.61 24.10 -3.95
CA ASN A 346 -9.00 23.89 -3.54
C ASN A 346 -9.94 25.05 -3.97
N SER A 347 -9.45 26.00 -4.78
CA SER A 347 -10.27 27.10 -5.28
C SER A 347 -11.29 26.61 -6.34
N GLU A 348 -12.40 27.33 -6.47
CA GLU A 348 -13.52 27.03 -7.42
C GLU A 348 -13.13 27.08 -8.90
N SER A 349 -11.91 27.48 -9.23
CA SER A 349 -11.31 27.46 -10.57
C SER A 349 -10.85 26.04 -10.96
N PRO A 350 -10.62 25.76 -12.26
CA PRO A 350 -10.17 24.45 -12.69
C PRO A 350 -8.97 23.99 -11.86
N LYS A 351 -9.06 22.77 -11.35
CA LYS A 351 -8.11 22.17 -10.40
C LYS A 351 -6.71 22.11 -11.03
N GLU A 352 -5.93 23.16 -10.81
CA GLU A 352 -4.56 23.26 -11.31
C GLU A 352 -3.59 22.70 -10.26
N TRP A 353 -2.58 21.96 -10.72
CA TRP A 353 -1.49 21.49 -9.89
C TRP A 353 -0.46 22.58 -9.71
N ARG A 354 -0.07 22.84 -8.47
CA ARG A 354 0.97 23.83 -8.12
C ARG A 354 2.19 23.10 -7.58
N LEU A 355 3.36 23.50 -8.05
CA LEU A 355 4.65 23.05 -7.52
C LEU A 355 4.85 23.58 -6.10
N GLU A 356 5.03 22.68 -5.14
CA GLU A 356 5.31 23.01 -3.75
C GLU A 356 6.80 22.90 -3.43
N SER A 357 7.43 21.80 -3.81
CA SER A 357 8.86 21.60 -3.55
C SER A 357 9.49 20.58 -4.47
N VAL A 358 10.81 20.64 -4.55
CA VAL A 358 11.66 19.66 -5.24
C VAL A 358 12.71 19.17 -4.27
N ILE A 359 12.78 17.86 -4.06
CA ILE A 359 13.70 17.22 -3.13
C ILE A 359 14.70 16.39 -3.92
N PRO A 360 15.99 16.74 -3.90
CA PRO A 360 17.02 15.94 -4.53
C PRO A 360 17.18 14.60 -3.80
N LEU A 361 17.34 13.53 -4.55
CA LEU A 361 17.65 12.20 -4.03
C LEU A 361 19.16 11.91 -4.11
N PRO A 362 19.70 11.03 -3.24
CA PRO A 362 21.11 10.61 -3.33
C PRO A 362 21.45 10.04 -4.71
N GLY A 363 22.52 10.55 -5.34
CA GLY A 363 22.88 10.27 -6.73
C GLY A 363 23.49 8.87 -7.00
N GLN A 364 23.53 8.00 -5.99
CA GLN A 364 24.12 6.66 -6.10
C GLN A 364 23.14 5.57 -6.56
N TYR A 365 21.88 5.93 -6.75
CA TYR A 365 20.83 4.98 -7.10
C TYR A 365 20.11 5.39 -8.37
N ASP A 366 19.75 4.40 -9.16
CA ASP A 366 18.71 4.49 -10.18
C ASP A 366 17.36 4.16 -9.52
N TYR A 367 16.49 5.19 -9.36
CA TYR A 367 15.26 5.08 -8.60
C TYR A 367 14.04 4.78 -9.47
N PHE A 368 13.07 4.10 -8.86
CA PHE A 368 11.72 3.93 -9.41
C PHE A 368 10.67 4.02 -8.29
N THR A 369 9.45 4.43 -8.64
CA THR A 369 8.35 4.49 -7.68
C THR A 369 7.73 3.11 -7.49
N VAL A 370 7.34 2.83 -6.25
CA VAL A 370 6.67 1.59 -5.84
C VAL A 370 5.20 1.85 -5.55
N GLY A 371 4.85 2.98 -4.95
CA GLY A 371 3.50 3.40 -4.58
C GLY A 371 3.50 4.33 -3.38
N ALA A 372 2.32 4.68 -2.91
CA ALA A 372 2.15 5.52 -1.74
C ALA A 372 1.12 4.94 -0.76
N ALA A 373 1.37 5.08 0.54
CA ALA A 373 0.45 4.66 1.59
C ALA A 373 0.74 5.38 2.91
N ALA A 374 -0.31 5.69 3.66
CA ALA A 374 -0.23 6.21 5.03
C ALA A 374 0.71 7.43 5.21
N GLY A 375 0.78 8.31 4.22
CA GLY A 375 1.64 9.50 4.24
C GLY A 375 3.10 9.27 3.88
N PHE A 376 3.41 8.11 3.30
CA PHE A 376 4.72 7.76 2.76
C PHE A 376 4.66 7.53 1.26
N LEU A 377 5.68 7.98 0.55
CA LEU A 377 6.02 7.48 -0.79
C LEU A 377 7.08 6.38 -0.64
N PHE A 378 6.94 5.32 -1.42
CA PHE A 378 7.89 4.21 -1.46
C PHE A 378 8.66 4.22 -2.77
N LEU A 379 9.97 4.08 -2.66
CA LEU A 379 10.89 4.01 -3.79
C LEU A 379 11.67 2.70 -3.73
N GLY A 380 11.97 2.14 -4.90
CA GLY A 380 13.04 1.19 -5.07
C GLY A 380 14.23 1.88 -5.70
N GLY A 381 15.44 1.43 -5.42
CA GLY A 381 16.66 1.95 -6.01
C GLY A 381 17.70 0.85 -6.19
N THR A 382 18.42 0.89 -7.31
CA THR A 382 19.55 0.02 -7.58
C THR A 382 20.79 0.86 -7.84
N THR A 383 21.95 0.36 -7.42
CA THR A 383 23.25 0.97 -7.72
C THR A 383 23.78 0.59 -9.08
N GLU A 384 23.17 -0.40 -9.73
CA GLU A 384 23.54 -0.84 -11.07
C GLU A 384 22.60 -0.21 -12.11
N SER A 385 23.17 0.24 -13.23
CA SER A 385 22.38 0.87 -14.28
C SER A 385 21.41 -0.14 -14.92
N GLN A 386 20.15 0.23 -15.03
CA GLN A 386 19.12 -0.58 -15.71
C GLN A 386 19.43 -0.84 -17.21
N GLN A 387 20.41 -0.11 -17.78
CA GLN A 387 20.77 -0.23 -19.20
C GLN A 387 21.53 -1.52 -19.50
N ASP A 388 22.16 -2.14 -18.52
CA ASP A 388 22.99 -3.34 -18.71
C ASP A 388 22.19 -4.64 -18.71
N CYS A 389 20.85 -4.58 -18.56
CA CYS A 389 19.95 -5.74 -18.55
C CYS A 389 19.63 -6.32 -19.94
N HIS A 390 20.24 -5.83 -21.00
CA HIS A 390 20.03 -6.33 -22.34
C HIS A 390 21.03 -7.45 -22.66
N GLU A 391 20.51 -8.67 -22.86
CA GLU A 391 21.12 -9.75 -23.66
C GLU A 391 21.90 -10.88 -22.98
N THR A 392 22.05 -10.98 -21.70
CA THR A 392 22.58 -12.22 -21.14
C THR A 392 21.49 -13.08 -20.51
N GLU A 393 21.16 -14.15 -21.17
CA GLU A 393 20.43 -15.31 -20.66
C GLU A 393 21.16 -15.87 -19.44
N TRP A 394 20.76 -15.78 -18.27
CA TRP A 394 21.19 -16.51 -17.06
C TRP A 394 21.48 -15.61 -15.84
N VAL A 395 20.41 -15.44 -15.06
CA VAL A 395 20.42 -15.41 -13.59
C VAL A 395 21.42 -14.44 -12.96
N ASP A 396 21.36 -13.17 -13.30
CA ASP A 396 21.92 -12.16 -12.41
C ASP A 396 20.85 -11.76 -11.41
N THR A 397 21.15 -11.94 -10.11
CA THR A 397 20.30 -11.47 -9.03
C THR A 397 20.66 -10.02 -8.73
N TRP A 398 19.64 -9.17 -8.63
CA TRP A 398 19.78 -7.75 -8.37
C TRP A 398 19.43 -7.44 -6.92
N ASP A 399 20.28 -6.68 -6.25
CA ASP A 399 19.98 -6.12 -4.96
C ASP A 399 19.26 -4.78 -5.14
N ILE A 400 18.00 -4.75 -4.72
CA ILE A 400 17.17 -3.55 -4.75
C ILE A 400 17.01 -3.05 -3.34
N ASP A 401 17.43 -1.83 -3.11
CA ASP A 401 17.21 -1.11 -1.86
C ASP A 401 15.83 -0.44 -1.91
N TYR A 402 15.03 -0.67 -0.88
CA TYR A 402 13.72 -0.05 -0.74
C TYR A 402 13.74 1.05 0.30
N PHE A 403 13.10 2.17 -0.04
CA PHE A 403 13.08 3.38 0.76
C PHE A 403 11.66 3.85 1.03
N SER A 404 11.46 4.50 2.17
CA SER A 404 10.29 5.32 2.47
C SER A 404 10.68 6.78 2.52
N VAL A 405 9.86 7.64 1.91
CA VAL A 405 9.93 9.08 2.05
C VAL A 405 8.71 9.52 2.84
N GLU A 406 8.92 10.02 4.05
CA GLU A 406 7.82 10.59 4.83
C GLU A 406 7.47 11.98 4.27
N VAL A 407 6.23 12.14 3.81
CA VAL A 407 5.79 13.37 3.14
C VAL A 407 5.90 14.61 4.04
N ARG A 408 5.60 14.46 5.32
CA ARG A 408 5.61 15.57 6.29
C ARG A 408 6.99 16.12 6.57
N THR A 409 7.99 15.26 6.65
CA THR A 409 9.38 15.61 7.00
C THR A 409 10.29 15.64 5.80
N SER A 410 9.86 15.06 4.67
CA SER A 410 10.68 14.84 3.47
C SER A 410 11.90 13.96 3.74
N GLU A 411 11.86 13.16 4.81
CA GLU A 411 12.96 12.30 5.21
C GLU A 411 12.95 10.99 4.43
N LEU A 412 14.05 10.70 3.74
CA LEU A 412 14.29 9.42 3.06
C LEU A 412 14.92 8.42 4.03
N LYS A 413 14.29 7.26 4.22
CA LYS A 413 14.80 6.17 5.06
C LYS A 413 14.87 4.87 4.28
N LYS A 414 15.98 4.18 4.34
CA LYS A 414 16.09 2.81 3.83
C LYS A 414 15.28 1.87 4.71
N ILE A 415 14.44 1.03 4.09
CA ILE A 415 13.61 0.03 4.78
C ILE A 415 14.36 -1.29 4.83
N CYS A 416 14.67 -1.84 3.66
CA CYS A 416 15.33 -3.15 3.52
C CYS A 416 15.98 -3.27 2.14
N THR A 417 16.79 -4.31 1.96
CA THR A 417 17.29 -4.75 0.66
C THR A 417 16.61 -6.06 0.28
N MET A 418 16.22 -6.21 -0.97
CA MET A 418 15.68 -7.45 -1.53
C MET A 418 16.52 -7.88 -2.73
N THR A 419 16.99 -9.13 -2.70
CA THR A 419 17.67 -9.73 -3.86
C THR A 419 16.63 -10.35 -4.78
N LYS A 420 16.59 -9.94 -6.04
CA LYS A 420 15.62 -10.41 -7.04
C LYS A 420 16.32 -10.98 -8.27
N PRO A 421 15.76 -12.08 -8.85
CA PRO A 421 16.38 -12.76 -9.98
C PRO A 421 16.26 -12.01 -11.32
N CYS A 422 15.51 -10.95 -11.38
CA CYS A 422 15.42 -10.07 -12.54
C CYS A 422 14.75 -8.76 -12.13
N PHE A 423 14.97 -7.73 -12.94
CA PHE A 423 14.27 -6.44 -12.84
C PHE A 423 12.80 -6.65 -13.22
N ASN A 424 12.06 -7.27 -12.32
CA ASN A 424 10.65 -7.54 -12.55
C ASN A 424 9.85 -6.48 -11.80
N HIS A 425 8.87 -5.90 -12.47
CA HIS A 425 7.89 -4.96 -11.93
C HIS A 425 7.03 -5.62 -10.84
N GLU A 426 7.68 -6.24 -9.87
CA GLU A 426 6.99 -6.81 -8.74
C GLU A 426 6.50 -5.68 -7.85
N ARG A 427 5.20 -5.70 -7.60
CA ARG A 427 4.64 -4.84 -6.55
C ARG A 427 5.14 -5.29 -5.21
N VAL A 428 5.43 -4.34 -4.36
CA VAL A 428 5.63 -4.54 -2.94
C VAL A 428 4.57 -3.75 -2.19
N HIS A 429 4.07 -4.32 -1.11
CA HIS A 429 3.02 -3.73 -0.32
C HIS A 429 3.59 -3.35 1.05
N PRO A 430 3.49 -2.09 1.47
CA PRO A 430 3.93 -1.69 2.80
C PRO A 430 3.05 -2.33 3.87
N TYR A 431 3.69 -2.87 4.90
CA TYR A 431 3.01 -3.44 6.05
C TYR A 431 3.18 -2.54 7.26
N PHE A 432 2.06 -1.99 7.72
CA PHE A 432 1.98 -1.19 8.92
C PHE A 432 1.34 -2.01 10.04
N GLY A 433 1.87 -1.90 11.25
CA GLY A 433 1.33 -2.68 12.37
C GLY A 433 1.86 -2.24 13.73
N PHE A 434 1.16 -2.67 14.76
CA PHE A 434 1.59 -2.51 16.15
C PHE A 434 2.37 -3.74 16.61
N PRO A 435 3.07 -3.66 17.76
CA PRO A 435 3.65 -4.84 18.40
C PRO A 435 2.62 -5.96 18.53
N PRO A 436 3.00 -7.24 18.36
CA PRO A 436 2.07 -8.37 18.46
C PRO A 436 1.23 -8.38 19.74
N SER A 437 1.79 -7.90 20.86
CA SER A 437 1.09 -7.81 22.15
C SER A 437 -0.05 -6.78 22.18
N LEU A 438 -0.07 -5.81 21.26
CA LEU A 438 -1.11 -4.78 21.12
C LEU A 438 -2.01 -5.01 19.90
N SER A 439 -1.72 -6.06 19.13
CA SER A 439 -2.49 -6.41 17.94
C SER A 439 -3.55 -7.44 18.30
N ARG A 440 -4.78 -7.17 17.88
CA ARG A 440 -5.89 -8.12 17.97
C ARG A 440 -6.16 -8.73 16.61
N PRO A 441 -6.78 -9.92 16.56
CA PRO A 441 -7.23 -10.48 15.30
C PRO A 441 -8.08 -9.46 14.53
N THR A 442 -7.76 -9.28 13.25
CA THR A 442 -8.45 -8.35 12.33
C THR A 442 -9.54 -9.05 11.52
N ILE A 443 -9.64 -10.36 11.67
CA ILE A 443 -10.64 -11.23 11.02
C ILE A 443 -11.29 -12.13 12.07
#